data_8fd86916e0e131563ff773635e3626f8
#
_entry.id   8fd86916e0e131563ff773635e3626f8
#
_cell.length_a   1.000
_cell.length_b   1.000
_cell.length_c   1.000
_cell.angle_alpha   90.00
_cell.angle_beta   90.00
_cell.angle_gamma   90.00
#
_symmetry.space_group_name_H-M   'P 1'
#
loop_
_entity.id
_entity.type
_entity.pdbx_description
1 polymer ?
#
loop_
_entity_poly.entity_id
_entity_poly.type
_entity_poly.pdbx_seq_one_letter_code
_entity_poly.pdbx_strand_id
1 'polypeptide(L)'
;TVRRIGDKYELIAGERRLRAAKSCEMEFVPCIVYDISQRESAILALVENIQREDLSFFDEALAIEKLIKYYGMTQEDAAAKLGKAQSTIANKLRLLRLTEDERKLIVQFELTERHARALLKLGSAEDRLNILEKVVHNKLNVERTEKLIDDYIGCQKEKNSYKKRSAVFQNVKIFVNTINKAVQTMQAAGISA
;
A
#
# COMPACT_ATOMS: atom_id res chain seq x y z
N THR A 1 18.90 0.66 -26.51
CA THR A 1 18.00 -0.42 -26.88
C THR A 1 16.89 0.14 -27.76
N VAL A 2 16.62 -0.50 -28.89
CA VAL A 2 15.63 -0.03 -29.88
C VAL A 2 14.70 -1.15 -30.33
N ARG A 3 13.50 -0.78 -30.81
CA ARG A 3 12.57 -1.66 -31.47
C ARG A 3 12.53 -1.36 -32.98
N ARG A 4 12.45 -2.38 -33.81
CA ARG A 4 12.28 -2.21 -35.24
C ARG A 4 10.81 -1.91 -35.58
N ILE A 5 10.57 -0.90 -36.41
CA ILE A 5 9.27 -0.55 -36.97
C ILE A 5 9.43 -0.36 -38.49
N GLY A 6 9.21 -1.42 -39.25
CA GLY A 6 9.52 -1.39 -40.70
C GLY A 6 10.97 -1.07 -40.96
N ASP A 7 11.23 0.03 -41.66
CA ASP A 7 12.60 0.51 -41.96
C ASP A 7 13.15 1.50 -40.93
N LYS A 8 12.41 1.76 -39.84
CA LYS A 8 12.81 2.69 -38.78
C LYS A 8 13.01 1.99 -37.44
N TYR A 9 13.67 2.68 -36.53
CA TYR A 9 13.89 2.21 -35.17
C TYR A 9 13.28 3.19 -34.15
N GLU A 10 12.59 2.64 -33.17
CA GLU A 10 12.04 3.37 -32.03
C GLU A 10 12.90 3.10 -30.80
N LEU A 11 13.27 4.15 -30.08
CA LEU A 11 14.06 4.03 -28.86
C LEU A 11 13.19 3.48 -27.72
N ILE A 12 13.61 2.38 -27.11
CA ILE A 12 12.99 1.82 -25.90
C ILE A 12 13.67 2.39 -24.67
N ALA A 13 15.00 2.38 -24.65
CA ALA A 13 15.81 2.84 -23.52
C ALA A 13 17.16 3.40 -23.98
N GLY A 14 17.73 4.31 -23.18
CA GLY A 14 19.03 4.91 -23.44
C GLY A 14 18.96 6.32 -24.03
N GLU A 15 17.92 7.12 -23.71
CA GLU A 15 17.74 8.48 -24.24
C GLU A 15 18.96 9.38 -23.96
N ARG A 16 19.52 9.33 -22.74
CA ARG A 16 20.70 10.13 -22.38
C ARG A 16 21.92 9.78 -23.24
N ARG A 17 22.13 8.47 -23.51
CA ARG A 17 23.22 8.01 -24.42
C ARG A 17 22.99 8.45 -25.85
N LEU A 18 21.75 8.40 -26.34
CA LEU A 18 21.42 8.89 -27.68
C LEU A 18 21.63 10.40 -27.79
N ARG A 19 21.24 11.18 -26.77
CA ARG A 19 21.49 12.63 -26.74
C ARG A 19 22.98 12.95 -26.75
N ALA A 20 23.78 12.24 -25.94
CA ALA A 20 25.21 12.41 -25.90
C ALA A 20 25.88 12.07 -27.27
N ALA A 21 25.48 10.96 -27.89
CA ALA A 21 25.95 10.58 -29.22
C ALA A 21 25.65 11.64 -30.28
N LYS A 22 24.42 12.21 -30.25
CA LYS A 22 24.04 13.35 -31.12
C LYS A 22 24.90 14.59 -30.86
N SER A 23 25.18 14.92 -29.59
CA SER A 23 26.04 16.05 -29.24
C SER A 23 27.49 15.86 -29.67
N CYS A 24 27.94 14.62 -29.79
CA CYS A 24 29.26 14.26 -30.32
C CYS A 24 29.27 14.06 -31.83
N GLU A 25 28.17 14.36 -32.53
CA GLU A 25 28.02 14.20 -33.98
C GLU A 25 28.36 12.78 -34.48
N MET A 26 28.06 11.76 -33.65
CA MET A 26 28.30 10.37 -34.02
C MET A 26 27.35 9.94 -35.14
N GLU A 27 27.90 9.47 -36.25
CA GLU A 27 27.11 8.99 -37.39
C GLU A 27 26.39 7.69 -37.09
N PHE A 28 26.98 6.80 -36.28
CA PHE A 28 26.45 5.50 -35.93
C PHE A 28 26.51 5.30 -34.41
N VAL A 29 25.44 4.71 -33.86
CA VAL A 29 25.35 4.35 -32.44
C VAL A 29 25.08 2.85 -32.34
N PRO A 30 25.94 2.06 -31.67
CA PRO A 30 25.70 0.64 -31.48
C PRO A 30 24.45 0.45 -30.59
N CYS A 31 23.51 -0.36 -31.05
CA CYS A 31 22.26 -0.60 -30.33
C CYS A 31 21.84 -2.07 -30.36
N ILE A 32 21.09 -2.49 -29.36
CA ILE A 32 20.44 -3.79 -29.33
C ILE A 32 19.05 -3.61 -29.97
N VAL A 33 18.79 -4.36 -31.02
CA VAL A 33 17.51 -4.31 -31.74
C VAL A 33 16.62 -5.45 -31.25
N TYR A 34 15.39 -5.10 -30.86
CA TYR A 34 14.34 -6.05 -30.51
C TYR A 34 13.26 -6.05 -31.59
N ASP A 35 12.82 -7.24 -31.96
CA ASP A 35 11.65 -7.44 -32.81
C ASP A 35 10.46 -7.82 -31.90
N ILE A 36 9.85 -6.81 -31.31
CA ILE A 36 8.78 -6.95 -30.31
C ILE A 36 7.62 -6.01 -30.62
N SER A 37 6.44 -6.36 -30.12
CA SER A 37 5.24 -5.53 -30.24
C SER A 37 5.38 -4.20 -29.50
N GLN A 38 4.52 -3.23 -29.85
CA GLN A 38 4.46 -1.95 -29.13
C GLN A 38 4.17 -2.12 -27.63
N ARG A 39 3.32 -3.09 -27.29
CA ARG A 39 2.99 -3.41 -25.90
C ARG A 39 4.20 -3.93 -25.12
N GLU A 40 4.95 -4.86 -25.70
CA GLU A 40 6.17 -5.40 -25.09
C GLU A 40 7.27 -4.35 -24.96
N SER A 41 7.40 -3.48 -25.95
CA SER A 41 8.32 -2.34 -25.88
C SER A 41 8.00 -1.41 -24.72
N ALA A 42 6.73 -1.07 -24.53
CA ALA A 42 6.28 -0.22 -23.42
C ALA A 42 6.48 -0.89 -22.04
N ILE A 43 6.26 -2.20 -21.95
CA ILE A 43 6.56 -2.98 -20.75
C ILE A 43 8.06 -2.94 -20.43
N LEU A 44 8.90 -3.16 -21.45
CA LEU A 44 10.34 -3.18 -21.29
C LEU A 44 10.88 -1.81 -20.83
N ALA A 45 10.39 -0.73 -21.42
CA ALA A 45 10.71 0.63 -21.01
C ALA A 45 10.29 0.94 -19.57
N LEU A 46 9.11 0.46 -19.15
CA LEU A 46 8.61 0.65 -17.79
C LEU A 46 9.43 -0.16 -16.77
N VAL A 47 9.80 -1.40 -17.11
CA VAL A 47 10.66 -2.26 -16.27
C VAL A 47 12.03 -1.63 -16.09
N GLU A 48 12.65 -1.12 -17.17
CA GLU A 48 13.94 -0.42 -17.09
C GLU A 48 13.85 0.81 -16.18
N ASN A 49 12.78 1.59 -16.33
CA ASN A 49 12.57 2.77 -15.49
C ASN A 49 12.38 2.42 -14.01
N ILE A 50 11.72 1.29 -13.67
CA ILE A 50 11.58 0.82 -12.28
C ILE A 50 12.93 0.41 -11.68
N GLN A 51 13.90 -0.03 -12.49
CA GLN A 51 15.22 -0.46 -12.02
C GLN A 51 16.18 0.71 -11.75
N ARG A 52 15.73 1.96 -11.92
CA ARG A 52 16.55 3.14 -11.59
C ARG A 52 16.67 3.31 -10.08
N GLU A 53 17.86 3.69 -9.63
CA GLU A 53 18.17 3.83 -8.20
C GLU A 53 17.54 5.08 -7.55
N ASP A 54 17.11 6.05 -8.35
CA ASP A 54 16.60 7.35 -7.91
C ASP A 54 15.05 7.41 -7.73
N LEU A 55 14.34 6.29 -7.92
CA LEU A 55 12.90 6.21 -7.73
C LEU A 55 12.49 6.15 -6.26
N SER A 56 11.50 6.95 -5.88
CA SER A 56 10.86 6.76 -4.60
C SER A 56 10.13 5.41 -4.54
N PHE A 57 10.01 4.84 -3.35
CA PHE A 57 9.29 3.57 -3.19
C PHE A 57 7.79 3.68 -3.52
N PHE A 58 7.21 4.88 -3.52
CA PHE A 58 5.85 5.14 -4.00
C PHE A 58 5.78 5.15 -5.53
N ASP A 59 6.76 5.77 -6.21
CA ASP A 59 6.82 5.78 -7.67
C ASP A 59 7.04 4.37 -8.21
N GLU A 60 7.90 3.59 -7.54
CA GLU A 60 8.07 2.17 -7.84
C GLU A 60 6.74 1.40 -7.70
N ALA A 61 5.99 1.62 -6.61
CA ALA A 61 4.69 1.00 -6.40
C ALA A 61 3.67 1.37 -7.49
N LEU A 62 3.62 2.64 -7.90
CA LEU A 62 2.75 3.13 -8.97
C LEU A 62 3.13 2.52 -10.33
N ALA A 63 4.42 2.39 -10.62
CA ALA A 63 4.89 1.76 -11.85
C ALA A 63 4.55 0.26 -11.88
N ILE A 64 4.68 -0.45 -10.75
CA ILE A 64 4.23 -1.85 -10.62
C ILE A 64 2.72 -1.95 -10.83
N GLU A 65 1.94 -1.05 -10.25
CA GLU A 65 0.49 -1.03 -10.45
C GLU A 65 0.13 -0.85 -11.93
N LYS A 66 0.86 0.01 -12.67
CA LYS A 66 0.69 0.17 -14.11
C LYS A 66 0.96 -1.13 -14.87
N LEU A 67 2.02 -1.87 -14.54
CA LEU A 67 2.29 -3.17 -15.15
C LEU A 67 1.11 -4.14 -15.00
N ILE A 68 0.50 -4.16 -13.83
CA ILE A 68 -0.62 -5.06 -13.54
C ILE A 68 -1.91 -4.57 -14.22
N LYS A 69 -2.30 -3.31 -14.01
CA LYS A 69 -3.60 -2.79 -14.47
C LYS A 69 -3.67 -2.56 -15.98
N TYR A 70 -2.64 -1.93 -16.57
CA TYR A 70 -2.66 -1.56 -17.98
C TYR A 70 -2.17 -2.67 -18.90
N TYR A 71 -1.20 -3.46 -18.43
CA TYR A 71 -0.64 -4.54 -19.23
C TYR A 71 -1.17 -5.91 -18.85
N GLY A 72 -2.12 -6.00 -17.89
CA GLY A 72 -2.81 -7.24 -17.51
C GLY A 72 -1.88 -8.31 -16.94
N MET A 73 -0.75 -7.90 -16.34
CA MET A 73 0.17 -8.83 -15.71
C MET A 73 -0.36 -9.31 -14.38
N THR A 74 -0.02 -10.53 -13.99
CA THR A 74 -0.17 -10.99 -12.61
C THR A 74 0.95 -10.40 -11.73
N GLN A 75 0.78 -10.46 -10.41
CA GLN A 75 1.86 -10.07 -9.48
C GLN A 75 3.09 -10.97 -9.62
N GLU A 76 2.89 -12.24 -10.00
CA GLU A 76 3.95 -13.21 -10.25
C GLU A 76 4.73 -12.87 -11.52
N ASP A 77 4.04 -12.51 -12.61
CA ASP A 77 4.68 -12.07 -13.85
C ASP A 77 5.51 -10.80 -13.64
N ALA A 78 4.95 -9.82 -12.90
CA ALA A 78 5.66 -8.60 -12.56
C ALA A 78 6.90 -8.88 -11.68
N ALA A 79 6.78 -9.80 -10.72
CA ALA A 79 7.89 -10.22 -9.87
C ALA A 79 9.01 -10.87 -10.69
N ALA A 80 8.67 -11.80 -11.57
CA ALA A 80 9.62 -12.47 -12.46
C ALA A 80 10.35 -11.46 -13.36
N LYS A 81 9.61 -10.51 -13.99
CA LYS A 81 10.22 -9.48 -14.86
C LYS A 81 11.11 -8.49 -14.12
N LEU A 82 10.80 -8.19 -12.86
CA LEU A 82 11.58 -7.26 -12.03
C LEU A 82 12.70 -7.96 -11.23
N GLY A 83 12.80 -9.30 -11.29
CA GLY A 83 13.76 -10.07 -10.51
C GLY A 83 13.51 -9.98 -8.99
N LYS A 84 12.24 -9.80 -8.58
CA LYS A 84 11.83 -9.64 -7.16
C LYS A 84 10.92 -10.79 -6.73
N ALA A 85 10.81 -11.01 -5.43
CA ALA A 85 9.82 -11.95 -4.89
C ALA A 85 8.40 -11.39 -5.04
N GLN A 86 7.40 -12.25 -5.29
CA GLN A 86 5.99 -11.85 -5.39
C GLN A 86 5.52 -11.13 -4.11
N SER A 87 5.99 -11.56 -2.93
CA SER A 87 5.69 -10.90 -1.66
C SER A 87 6.19 -9.45 -1.61
N THR A 88 7.32 -9.15 -2.26
CA THR A 88 7.84 -7.78 -2.39
C THR A 88 6.90 -6.93 -3.24
N ILE A 89 6.44 -7.45 -4.37
CA ILE A 89 5.45 -6.78 -5.24
C ILE A 89 4.15 -6.50 -4.47
N ALA A 90 3.63 -7.50 -3.76
CA ALA A 90 2.43 -7.35 -2.95
C ALA A 90 2.59 -6.27 -1.86
N ASN A 91 3.74 -6.22 -1.18
CA ASN A 91 4.04 -5.20 -0.18
C ASN A 91 4.12 -3.80 -0.80
N LYS A 92 4.75 -3.64 -1.97
CA LYS A 92 4.79 -2.37 -2.70
C LYS A 92 3.40 -1.88 -3.08
N LEU A 93 2.56 -2.75 -3.64
CA LEU A 93 1.17 -2.41 -3.99
C LEU A 93 0.33 -2.01 -2.76
N ARG A 94 0.57 -2.61 -1.60
CA ARG A 94 -0.13 -2.24 -0.37
C ARG A 94 0.15 -0.80 0.05
N LEU A 95 1.32 -0.22 -0.27
CA LEU A 95 1.64 1.17 0.03
C LEU A 95 0.69 2.16 -0.67
N LEU A 96 0.10 1.76 -1.79
CA LEU A 96 -0.87 2.57 -2.53
C LEU A 96 -2.22 2.74 -1.80
N ARG A 97 -2.44 2.01 -0.70
CA ARG A 97 -3.60 2.22 0.19
C ARG A 97 -3.48 3.46 1.08
N LEU A 98 -2.26 3.99 1.23
CA LEU A 98 -2.04 5.25 1.93
C LEU A 98 -2.63 6.40 1.11
N THR A 99 -3.25 7.35 1.79
CA THR A 99 -3.80 8.56 1.14
C THR A 99 -2.69 9.44 0.59
N GLU A 100 -3.04 10.37 -0.29
CA GLU A 100 -2.06 11.33 -0.82
C GLU A 100 -1.38 12.15 0.27
N ASP A 101 -2.13 12.56 1.29
CA ASP A 101 -1.60 13.37 2.39
C ASP A 101 -0.64 12.57 3.25
N GLU A 102 -0.97 11.29 3.54
CA GLU A 102 -0.06 10.38 4.24
C GLU A 102 1.24 10.18 3.45
N ARG A 103 1.15 9.98 2.12
CA ARG A 103 2.33 9.83 1.25
C ARG A 103 3.20 11.09 1.23
N LYS A 104 2.58 12.27 1.11
CA LYS A 104 3.28 13.56 1.13
C LYS A 104 4.07 13.73 2.42
N LEU A 105 3.45 13.46 3.57
CA LEU A 105 4.13 13.55 4.88
C LEU A 105 5.28 12.55 4.98
N ILE A 106 5.09 11.30 4.54
CA ILE A 106 6.12 10.28 4.56
C ILE A 106 7.35 10.71 3.74
N VAL A 107 7.13 11.26 2.54
CA VAL A 107 8.21 11.76 1.67
C VAL A 107 8.85 13.01 2.25
N GLN A 108 8.06 13.97 2.73
CA GLN A 108 8.54 15.24 3.29
C GLN A 108 9.46 15.04 4.49
N PHE A 109 9.16 14.04 5.33
CA PHE A 109 9.95 13.74 6.53
C PHE A 109 10.92 12.57 6.34
N GLU A 110 11.21 12.21 5.09
CA GLU A 110 12.18 11.16 4.71
C GLU A 110 11.97 9.83 5.45
N LEU A 111 10.72 9.48 5.73
CA LEU A 111 10.39 8.21 6.36
C LEU A 111 10.60 7.05 5.38
N THR A 112 11.08 5.93 5.90
CA THR A 112 11.39 4.76 5.07
C THR A 112 10.14 3.96 4.70
N GLU A 113 10.25 3.10 3.70
CA GLU A 113 9.20 2.15 3.32
C GLU A 113 8.71 1.30 4.51
N ARG A 114 9.61 0.97 5.45
CA ARG A 114 9.24 0.21 6.65
C ARG A 114 8.27 0.98 7.55
N HIS A 115 8.46 2.30 7.72
CA HIS A 115 7.50 3.15 8.44
C HIS A 115 6.13 3.15 7.75
N ALA A 116 6.13 3.33 6.42
CA ALA A 116 4.91 3.31 5.62
C ALA A 116 4.15 1.97 5.73
N ARG A 117 4.87 0.84 5.70
CA ARG A 117 4.27 -0.48 5.89
C ARG A 117 3.72 -0.70 7.30
N ALA A 118 4.40 -0.20 8.32
CA ALA A 118 3.92 -0.30 9.70
C ALA A 118 2.58 0.42 9.88
N LEU A 119 2.43 1.63 9.32
CA LEU A 119 1.18 2.40 9.34
C LEU A 119 -0.01 1.64 8.74
N LEU A 120 0.23 0.81 7.73
CA LEU A 120 -0.83 0.01 7.09
C LEU A 120 -1.45 -1.08 8.00
N LYS A 121 -0.90 -1.33 9.19
CA LYS A 121 -1.54 -2.16 10.21
C LYS A 121 -2.79 -1.48 10.79
N LEU A 122 -2.87 -0.15 10.71
CA LEU A 122 -3.99 0.65 11.16
C LEU A 122 -5.07 0.70 10.07
N GLY A 123 -6.32 0.42 10.46
CA GLY A 123 -7.43 0.35 9.51
C GLY A 123 -7.96 1.73 9.07
N SER A 124 -7.93 2.72 9.97
CA SER A 124 -8.45 4.07 9.72
C SER A 124 -7.36 5.02 9.21
N ALA A 125 -7.69 5.86 8.22
CA ALA A 125 -6.80 6.93 7.75
C ALA A 125 -6.53 7.97 8.85
N GLU A 126 -7.54 8.27 9.67
CA GLU A 126 -7.41 9.20 10.79
C GLU A 126 -6.40 8.69 11.83
N ASP A 127 -6.50 7.40 12.21
CA ASP A 127 -5.55 6.77 13.13
C ASP A 127 -4.13 6.78 12.55
N ARG A 128 -3.98 6.53 11.24
CA ARG A 128 -2.67 6.57 10.57
C ARG A 128 -2.05 7.96 10.60
N LEU A 129 -2.82 9.01 10.31
CA LEU A 129 -2.35 10.40 10.38
C LEU A 129 -1.94 10.78 11.81
N ASN A 130 -2.75 10.47 12.82
CA ASN A 130 -2.45 10.74 14.22
C ASN A 130 -1.14 10.06 14.69
N ILE A 131 -0.92 8.81 14.25
CA ILE A 131 0.32 8.09 14.57
C ILE A 131 1.49 8.67 13.78
N LEU A 132 1.29 9.01 12.50
CA LEU A 132 2.31 9.60 11.65
C LEU A 132 2.84 10.92 12.20
N GLU A 133 1.96 11.81 12.69
CA GLU A 133 2.34 13.04 13.38
C GLU A 133 3.23 12.78 14.60
N LYS A 134 2.88 11.76 15.42
CA LYS A 134 3.70 11.36 16.58
C LYS A 134 5.06 10.82 16.15
N VAL A 135 5.12 10.03 15.09
CA VAL A 135 6.37 9.48 14.53
C VAL A 135 7.29 10.61 14.07
N VAL A 136 6.75 11.58 13.37
CA VAL A 136 7.47 12.76 12.88
C VAL A 136 7.94 13.65 14.04
N HIS A 137 7.02 14.01 14.95
CA HIS A 137 7.32 14.91 16.06
C HIS A 137 8.43 14.34 16.97
N ASN A 138 8.36 13.05 17.28
CA ASN A 138 9.31 12.39 18.17
C ASN A 138 10.51 11.77 17.43
N LYS A 139 10.62 11.92 16.10
CA LYS A 139 11.68 11.36 15.25
C LYS A 139 11.90 9.86 15.54
N LEU A 140 10.81 9.10 15.59
CA LEU A 140 10.87 7.69 15.94
C LEU A 140 11.53 6.87 14.82
N ASN A 141 12.37 5.92 15.20
CA ASN A 141 12.88 4.91 14.27
C ASN A 141 11.82 3.84 13.99
N VAL A 142 12.10 2.95 13.03
CA VAL A 142 11.17 1.89 12.60
C VAL A 142 10.66 1.06 13.78
N GLU A 143 11.55 0.58 14.63
CA GLU A 143 11.22 -0.29 15.76
C GLU A 143 10.27 0.38 16.77
N ARG A 144 10.56 1.63 17.13
CA ARG A 144 9.69 2.41 18.03
C ARG A 144 8.35 2.73 17.40
N THR A 145 8.34 2.96 16.08
CA THR A 145 7.10 3.18 15.31
C THR A 145 6.24 1.91 15.32
N GLU A 146 6.84 0.75 15.06
CA GLU A 146 6.12 -0.53 15.09
C GLU A 146 5.54 -0.79 16.48
N LYS A 147 6.33 -0.57 17.55
CA LYS A 147 5.86 -0.72 18.93
C LYS A 147 4.71 0.24 19.26
N LEU A 148 4.83 1.52 18.89
CA LEU A 148 3.77 2.51 19.10
C LEU A 148 2.45 2.08 18.41
N ILE A 149 2.53 1.52 17.22
CA ILE A 149 1.37 1.03 16.46
C ILE A 149 0.77 -0.20 17.15
N ASP A 150 1.60 -1.15 17.56
CA ASP A 150 1.14 -2.39 18.21
C ASP A 150 0.48 -2.08 19.58
N ASP A 151 1.05 -1.17 20.38
CA ASP A 151 0.44 -0.66 21.62
C ASP A 151 -0.90 0.04 21.36
N TYR A 152 -0.99 0.86 20.31
CA TYR A 152 -2.23 1.53 19.92
C TYR A 152 -3.32 0.55 19.54
N ILE A 153 -2.99 -0.48 18.75
CA ILE A 153 -3.93 -1.55 18.35
C ILE A 153 -4.39 -2.35 19.59
N GLY A 154 -3.48 -2.62 20.53
CA GLY A 154 -3.78 -3.29 21.78
C GLY A 154 -4.83 -2.52 22.60
N CYS A 155 -4.58 -1.24 22.85
CA CYS A 155 -5.51 -0.36 23.55
C CYS A 155 -6.89 -0.24 22.88
N GLN A 156 -6.92 -0.21 21.54
CA GLN A 156 -8.17 -0.18 20.77
C GLN A 156 -8.97 -1.49 20.92
N LYS A 157 -8.31 -2.64 20.91
CA LYS A 157 -8.96 -3.95 21.12
C LYS A 157 -9.56 -4.07 22.51
N GLU A 158 -8.86 -3.60 23.53
CA GLU A 158 -9.37 -3.59 24.91
C GLU A 158 -10.61 -2.70 25.07
N LYS A 159 -10.54 -1.47 24.53
CA LYS A 159 -11.71 -0.56 24.52
C LYS A 159 -12.94 -1.16 23.82
N ASN A 160 -12.73 -1.82 22.68
CA ASN A 160 -13.81 -2.47 21.94
C ASN A 160 -14.35 -3.71 22.68
N SER A 161 -13.50 -4.47 23.36
CA SER A 161 -13.91 -5.59 24.22
C SER A 161 -14.75 -5.11 25.40
N TYR A 162 -14.36 -4.01 26.04
CA TYR A 162 -15.11 -3.40 27.14
C TYR A 162 -16.49 -2.91 26.67
N LYS A 163 -16.55 -2.22 25.51
CA LYS A 163 -17.83 -1.78 24.92
C LYS A 163 -18.76 -2.95 24.58
N LYS A 164 -18.22 -4.04 24.02
CA LYS A 164 -19.01 -5.25 23.74
C LYS A 164 -19.55 -5.89 25.02
N ARG A 165 -18.74 -6.01 26.07
CA ARG A 165 -19.18 -6.58 27.35
C ARG A 165 -20.25 -5.71 28.00
N SER A 166 -20.07 -4.39 28.05
CA SER A 166 -21.08 -3.49 28.63
C SER A 166 -22.42 -3.54 27.91
N ALA A 167 -22.39 -3.62 26.54
CA ALA A 167 -23.62 -3.76 25.75
C ALA A 167 -24.38 -5.09 26.02
N VAL A 168 -23.63 -6.20 26.17
CA VAL A 168 -24.22 -7.50 26.52
C VAL A 168 -24.82 -7.46 27.91
N PHE A 169 -24.13 -6.89 28.92
CA PHE A 169 -24.68 -6.73 30.26
C PHE A 169 -25.92 -5.86 30.30
N GLN A 170 -25.98 -4.80 29.51
CA GLN A 170 -27.13 -3.92 29.41
C GLN A 170 -28.33 -4.65 28.79
N ASN A 171 -28.14 -5.45 27.77
CA ASN A 171 -29.19 -6.26 27.15
C ASN A 171 -29.70 -7.34 28.10
N VAL A 172 -28.82 -8.03 28.85
CA VAL A 172 -29.22 -9.02 29.85
C VAL A 172 -30.02 -8.36 30.98
N LYS A 173 -29.65 -7.17 31.45
CA LYS A 173 -30.37 -6.43 32.48
C LYS A 173 -31.78 -6.03 32.01
N ILE A 174 -31.93 -5.58 30.75
CA ILE A 174 -33.23 -5.27 30.14
C ILE A 174 -34.08 -6.53 30.08
N PHE A 175 -33.52 -7.65 29.63
CA PHE A 175 -34.20 -8.93 29.54
C PHE A 175 -34.71 -9.41 30.90
N VAL A 176 -33.86 -9.41 31.93
CA VAL A 176 -34.23 -9.78 33.33
C VAL A 176 -35.33 -8.86 33.87
N ASN A 177 -35.23 -7.55 33.63
CA ASN A 177 -36.24 -6.60 34.07
C ASN A 177 -37.62 -6.86 33.37
N THR A 178 -37.58 -7.24 32.10
CA THR A 178 -38.80 -7.58 31.34
C THR A 178 -39.46 -8.84 31.89
N ILE A 179 -38.68 -9.87 32.20
CA ILE A 179 -39.17 -11.11 32.84
C ILE A 179 -39.76 -10.79 34.22
N ASN A 180 -39.05 -10.06 35.08
CA ASN A 180 -39.53 -9.71 36.39
C ASN A 180 -40.86 -8.92 36.35
N LYS A 181 -41.01 -8.01 35.39
CA LYS A 181 -42.23 -7.25 35.17
C LYS A 181 -43.38 -8.14 34.71
N ALA A 182 -43.12 -9.10 33.83
CA ALA A 182 -44.11 -10.10 33.38
C ALA A 182 -44.56 -10.98 34.54
N VAL A 183 -43.63 -11.48 35.37
CA VAL A 183 -43.94 -12.28 36.56
C VAL A 183 -44.79 -11.50 37.57
N GLN A 184 -44.45 -10.24 37.84
CA GLN A 184 -45.23 -9.38 38.73
C GLN A 184 -46.66 -9.16 38.19
N THR A 185 -46.81 -8.99 36.87
CA THR A 185 -48.14 -8.83 36.24
C THR A 185 -48.96 -10.10 36.35
N MET A 186 -48.36 -11.28 36.19
CA MET A 186 -49.05 -12.58 36.35
C MET A 186 -49.44 -12.81 37.80
N GLN A 187 -48.61 -12.50 38.78
CA GLN A 187 -48.93 -12.59 40.20
C GLN A 187 -50.07 -11.64 40.57
N ALA A 188 -50.10 -10.41 40.07
CA ALA A 188 -51.14 -9.46 40.27
C ALA A 188 -52.50 -9.90 39.65
N ALA A 189 -52.44 -10.72 38.59
CA ALA A 189 -53.64 -11.34 37.98
C ALA A 189 -54.10 -12.64 38.66
N GLY A 190 -53.51 -13.00 39.82
CA GLY A 190 -53.90 -14.19 40.59
C GLY A 190 -53.36 -15.52 40.04
N ILE A 191 -52.44 -15.50 39.13
CA ILE A 191 -51.80 -16.70 38.59
C ILE A 191 -50.54 -16.98 39.43
N SER A 192 -50.62 -17.99 40.30
CA SER A 192 -49.42 -18.51 41.02
C SER A 192 -48.71 -19.49 40.11
N ALA A 193 -47.40 -19.23 39.88
CA ALA A 193 -46.50 -20.14 39.18
C ALA A 193 -45.90 -21.16 40.15
#